data_6f0652f6c4d75dbcc4fa551685dd88ad
#
_entry.id   6f0652f6c4d75dbcc4fa551685dd88ad
#
_cell.length_a   1.000
_cell.length_b   1.000
_cell.length_c   1.000
_cell.angle_alpha   90.00
_cell.angle_beta   90.00
_cell.angle_gamma   90.00
#
_symmetry.space_group_name_H-M   'P 1'
#
loop_
_entity.id
_entity.type
_entity.pdbx_description
1 polymer ?
#
loop_
_entity_poly.entity_id
_entity_poly.type
_entity_poly.pdbx_seq_one_letter_code
_entity_poly.pdbx_strand_id
1 'polypeptide(L)'
;MMNDALRPSAQAALRAWSERVRANREQVEQFREAAPADFYAPIAGLFRADPRRQDEPTLERLRSLVRPSDTVLDVGAGGGRYALPLALVAQEVIAVDPSEGMLRVLRESMAAFNIATIRVVGGRWPAIAPGLAADVVLIANVGYDVEEIGPFLDAMEAAARRTCVAVLLEQPPPTEADRLWPAVHGVERAALPSLPEFLTLLLARGRLFEVQLVERTPQSYEQPDQSLAWLRGQLWTQPDGPKDLVLQRLMHERLEQRNGRYALSWDPVRVGIVTWSAPTPSPSRR
;
A
#
# COMPACT_ATOMS: atom_id res chain seq x y z
N MET A 1 32.73 22.57 -4.98
CA MET A 1 32.25 21.21 -4.67
C MET A 1 31.47 21.30 -3.38
N MET A 2 30.14 21.31 -3.47
CA MET A 2 29.27 21.28 -2.29
C MET A 2 29.37 19.89 -1.65
N ASN A 3 29.64 19.89 -0.35
CA ASN A 3 29.90 18.70 0.44
C ASN A 3 28.67 17.77 0.42
N ASP A 4 28.74 16.65 -0.27
CA ASP A 4 27.69 15.62 -0.41
C ASP A 4 27.40 14.85 0.91
N ALA A 5 28.03 15.27 2.02
CA ALA A 5 27.99 14.57 3.30
C ALA A 5 26.60 14.57 3.99
N LEU A 6 25.68 15.42 3.56
CA LEU A 6 24.33 15.53 4.16
C LEU A 6 23.25 14.76 3.39
N ARG A 7 23.57 14.18 2.21
CA ARG A 7 22.64 13.34 1.46
C ARG A 7 23.18 11.92 1.39
N PRO A 8 22.39 10.90 1.76
CA PRO A 8 22.76 9.53 1.43
C PRO A 8 22.86 9.40 -0.09
N SER A 9 23.83 8.62 -0.60
CA SER A 9 23.83 8.32 -2.03
C SER A 9 22.60 7.50 -2.39
N ALA A 10 22.08 7.67 -3.61
CA ALA A 10 20.94 6.89 -4.09
C ALA A 10 21.18 5.38 -3.94
N GLN A 11 22.42 4.94 -4.23
CA GLN A 11 22.79 3.54 -4.08
C GLN A 11 22.77 3.07 -2.62
N ALA A 12 23.18 3.90 -1.65
CA ALA A 12 23.13 3.56 -0.23
C ALA A 12 21.68 3.47 0.26
N ALA A 13 20.79 4.40 -0.13
CA ALA A 13 19.40 4.38 0.22
C ALA A 13 18.65 3.16 -0.37
N LEU A 14 18.94 2.81 -1.64
CA LEU A 14 18.39 1.61 -2.29
C LEU A 14 18.85 0.32 -1.59
N ARG A 15 20.13 0.23 -1.22
CA ARG A 15 20.63 -0.92 -0.48
C ARG A 15 19.97 -1.05 0.89
N ALA A 16 19.87 0.02 1.65
CA ALA A 16 19.24 0.00 2.97
C ALA A 16 17.75 -0.41 2.89
N TRP A 17 17.04 0.04 1.85
CA TRP A 17 15.68 -0.41 1.56
C TRP A 17 15.62 -1.91 1.27
N SER A 18 16.44 -2.36 0.32
CA SER A 18 16.52 -3.76 -0.11
C SER A 18 16.86 -4.71 1.03
N GLU A 19 17.82 -4.32 1.90
CA GLU A 19 18.23 -5.10 3.07
C GLU A 19 17.08 -5.28 4.07
N ARG A 20 16.30 -4.23 4.33
CA ARG A 20 15.12 -4.33 5.21
C ARG A 20 14.05 -5.26 4.63
N VAL A 21 13.73 -5.09 3.35
CA VAL A 21 12.74 -5.95 2.69
C VAL A 21 13.19 -7.39 2.70
N ARG A 22 14.47 -7.65 2.42
CA ARG A 22 15.04 -8.99 2.43
C ARG A 22 14.98 -9.60 3.82
N ALA A 23 15.39 -8.88 4.87
CA ALA A 23 15.36 -9.36 6.24
C ALA A 23 13.93 -9.72 6.70
N ASN A 24 12.93 -8.90 6.34
CA ASN A 24 11.54 -9.21 6.61
C ASN A 24 11.07 -10.47 5.87
N ARG A 25 11.38 -10.57 4.58
CA ARG A 25 11.00 -11.73 3.76
C ARG A 25 11.63 -13.02 4.30
N GLU A 26 12.93 -13.01 4.58
CA GLU A 26 13.65 -14.18 5.13
C GLU A 26 13.05 -14.61 6.47
N GLN A 27 12.72 -13.66 7.35
CA GLN A 27 12.05 -13.96 8.62
C GLN A 27 10.65 -14.54 8.38
N VAL A 28 9.84 -13.96 7.50
CA VAL A 28 8.52 -14.50 7.15
C VAL A 28 8.65 -15.91 6.59
N GLU A 29 9.60 -16.18 5.72
CA GLU A 29 9.84 -17.51 5.15
C GLU A 29 10.23 -18.55 6.24
N GLN A 30 10.97 -18.11 7.24
CA GLN A 30 11.36 -18.98 8.38
C GLN A 30 10.16 -19.34 9.27
N PHE A 31 9.22 -18.42 9.46
CA PHE A 31 8.15 -18.58 10.46
C PHE A 31 6.77 -18.92 9.87
N ARG A 32 6.56 -18.72 8.56
CA ARG A 32 5.28 -18.99 7.91
C ARG A 32 4.90 -20.48 7.99
N GLU A 33 3.64 -20.74 8.33
CA GLU A 33 3.05 -22.08 8.35
C GLU A 33 2.26 -22.39 7.07
N ALA A 34 1.80 -21.34 6.37
CA ALA A 34 1.07 -21.44 5.10
C ALA A 34 1.50 -20.33 4.16
N ALA A 35 1.47 -20.60 2.84
CA ALA A 35 1.75 -19.65 1.79
C ALA A 35 0.74 -19.85 0.65
N PRO A 36 -0.41 -19.15 0.68
CA PRO A 36 -1.38 -19.21 -0.41
C PRO A 36 -0.79 -18.61 -1.70
N ALA A 37 -1.18 -19.15 -2.85
CA ALA A 37 -0.74 -18.66 -4.16
C ALA A 37 -1.15 -17.19 -4.39
N ASP A 38 -2.32 -16.79 -3.92
CA ASP A 38 -2.79 -15.42 -3.86
C ASP A 38 -3.10 -15.08 -2.39
N PHE A 39 -2.21 -14.29 -1.79
CA PHE A 39 -2.31 -13.89 -0.38
C PHE A 39 -3.62 -13.16 -0.05
N TYR A 40 -4.09 -12.34 -0.97
CA TYR A 40 -5.25 -11.50 -0.75
C TYR A 40 -6.59 -12.18 -1.10
N ALA A 41 -6.59 -13.22 -1.92
CA ALA A 41 -7.84 -13.85 -2.39
C ALA A 41 -8.81 -14.25 -1.26
N PRO A 42 -8.36 -14.86 -0.14
CA PRO A 42 -9.26 -15.26 0.96
C PRO A 42 -9.90 -14.09 1.70
N ILE A 43 -9.27 -12.93 1.69
CA ILE A 43 -9.68 -11.73 2.46
C ILE A 43 -10.07 -10.56 1.56
N ALA A 44 -10.11 -10.75 0.25
CA ALA A 44 -10.36 -9.68 -0.71
C ALA A 44 -11.68 -8.93 -0.46
N GLY A 45 -12.70 -9.63 0.05
CA GLY A 45 -13.98 -9.03 0.44
C GLY A 45 -13.88 -7.91 1.49
N LEU A 46 -12.84 -7.96 2.35
CA LEU A 46 -12.60 -6.92 3.38
C LEU A 46 -12.13 -5.58 2.76
N PHE A 47 -11.73 -5.59 1.50
CA PHE A 47 -11.27 -4.40 0.78
C PHE A 47 -12.37 -3.69 -0.01
N ARG A 48 -13.63 -4.11 0.12
CA ARG A 48 -14.76 -3.37 -0.45
C ARG A 48 -14.88 -2.01 0.23
N ALA A 49 -15.10 -0.97 -0.58
CA ALA A 49 -15.27 0.38 -0.07
C ALA A 49 -16.36 1.09 -0.87
N ASP A 50 -17.18 1.91 -0.20
CA ASP A 50 -18.11 2.81 -0.87
C ASP A 50 -17.32 3.89 -1.63
N PRO A 51 -17.47 4.01 -2.96
CA PRO A 51 -16.78 5.05 -3.73
C PRO A 51 -17.24 6.47 -3.39
N ARG A 52 -18.43 6.61 -2.80
CA ARG A 52 -19.01 7.90 -2.41
C ARG A 52 -18.77 8.27 -0.95
N ARG A 53 -17.97 7.46 -0.24
CA ARG A 53 -17.62 7.74 1.16
C ARG A 53 -16.98 9.12 1.29
N GLN A 54 -17.30 9.77 2.38
CA GLN A 54 -16.79 11.09 2.79
C GLN A 54 -16.01 10.95 4.10
N ASP A 55 -15.50 12.07 4.59
CA ASP A 55 -14.79 12.13 5.88
C ASP A 55 -13.51 11.26 5.95
N GLU A 56 -12.84 11.12 4.78
CA GLU A 56 -11.54 10.46 4.68
C GLU A 56 -10.49 11.46 4.15
N PRO A 57 -9.67 12.08 5.01
CA PRO A 57 -8.70 13.12 4.61
C PRO A 57 -7.75 12.70 3.49
N THR A 58 -7.34 11.43 3.49
CA THR A 58 -6.52 10.87 2.41
C THR A 58 -7.24 10.96 1.05
N LEU A 59 -8.51 10.54 1.00
CA LEU A 59 -9.29 10.56 -0.23
C LEU A 59 -9.58 11.98 -0.70
N GLU A 60 -9.89 12.88 0.21
CA GLU A 60 -10.09 14.31 -0.11
C GLU A 60 -8.84 14.91 -0.73
N ARG A 61 -7.68 14.63 -0.16
CA ARG A 61 -6.41 15.07 -0.73
C ARG A 61 -6.16 14.46 -2.11
N LEU A 62 -6.37 13.16 -2.29
CA LEU A 62 -6.20 12.51 -3.59
C LEU A 62 -7.13 13.11 -4.65
N ARG A 63 -8.40 13.36 -4.33
CA ARG A 63 -9.34 14.03 -5.23
C ARG A 63 -8.86 15.43 -5.63
N SER A 64 -8.28 16.19 -4.70
CA SER A 64 -7.76 17.53 -4.98
C SER A 64 -6.55 17.56 -5.93
N LEU A 65 -5.85 16.44 -6.10
CA LEU A 65 -4.71 16.29 -7.00
C LEU A 65 -5.14 15.92 -8.44
N VAL A 66 -6.39 15.49 -8.62
CA VAL A 66 -6.92 14.97 -9.88
C VAL A 66 -7.86 16.01 -10.52
N ARG A 67 -7.67 16.24 -11.80
CA ARG A 67 -8.53 17.09 -12.64
C ARG A 67 -9.56 16.24 -13.39
N PRO A 68 -10.71 16.78 -13.77
CA PRO A 68 -11.72 16.03 -14.53
C PRO A 68 -11.22 15.46 -15.87
N SER A 69 -10.20 16.07 -16.47
CA SER A 69 -9.58 15.63 -17.72
C SER A 69 -8.42 14.65 -17.53
N ASP A 70 -8.01 14.36 -16.28
CA ASP A 70 -6.86 13.50 -16.01
C ASP A 70 -7.19 12.02 -16.21
N THR A 71 -6.18 11.29 -16.66
CA THR A 71 -6.07 9.85 -16.47
C THR A 71 -5.28 9.58 -15.19
N VAL A 72 -5.77 8.65 -14.36
CA VAL A 72 -5.09 8.19 -13.13
C VAL A 72 -4.65 6.74 -13.32
N LEU A 73 -3.40 6.42 -13.01
CA LEU A 73 -2.89 5.04 -12.93
C LEU A 73 -2.72 4.69 -11.46
N ASP A 74 -3.54 3.77 -10.97
CA ASP A 74 -3.49 3.24 -9.59
C ASP A 74 -2.75 1.90 -9.60
N VAL A 75 -1.50 1.90 -9.12
CA VAL A 75 -0.62 0.73 -9.07
C VAL A 75 -0.78 0.02 -7.74
N GLY A 76 -1.25 -1.23 -7.78
CA GLY A 76 -1.68 -1.98 -6.60
C GLY A 76 -3.05 -1.53 -6.13
N ALA A 77 -3.99 -1.38 -7.07
CA ALA A 77 -5.32 -0.84 -6.82
C ALA A 77 -6.18 -1.70 -5.87
N GLY A 78 -5.82 -2.98 -5.68
CA GLY A 78 -6.55 -3.91 -4.84
C GLY A 78 -8.04 -4.01 -5.20
N GLY A 79 -8.90 -4.00 -4.18
CA GLY A 79 -10.35 -3.97 -4.35
C GLY A 79 -10.91 -2.61 -4.78
N GLY A 80 -10.06 -1.63 -5.14
CA GLY A 80 -10.47 -0.33 -5.66
C GLY A 80 -10.69 0.75 -4.61
N ARG A 81 -10.06 0.65 -3.44
CA ARG A 81 -10.23 1.63 -2.35
C ARG A 81 -10.10 3.08 -2.83
N TYR A 82 -9.13 3.36 -3.69
CA TYR A 82 -8.93 4.70 -4.26
C TYR A 82 -9.31 4.77 -5.76
N ALA A 83 -9.13 3.69 -6.53
CA ALA A 83 -9.54 3.66 -7.92
C ALA A 83 -11.02 3.99 -8.12
N LEU A 84 -11.92 3.39 -7.33
CA LEU A 84 -13.36 3.62 -7.44
C LEU A 84 -13.77 5.08 -7.19
N PRO A 85 -13.38 5.73 -6.07
CA PRO A 85 -13.75 7.13 -5.85
C PRO A 85 -13.04 8.12 -6.77
N LEU A 86 -11.84 7.82 -7.25
CA LEU A 86 -11.14 8.65 -8.24
C LEU A 86 -11.79 8.56 -9.62
N ALA A 87 -12.37 7.44 -9.98
CA ALA A 87 -13.15 7.27 -11.22
C ALA A 87 -14.43 8.10 -11.26
N LEU A 88 -14.89 8.65 -10.12
CA LEU A 88 -16.02 9.60 -10.08
C LEU A 88 -15.61 11.04 -10.43
N VAL A 89 -14.31 11.34 -10.47
CA VAL A 89 -13.78 12.70 -10.72
C VAL A 89 -12.81 12.76 -11.90
N ALA A 90 -12.09 11.68 -12.21
CA ALA A 90 -11.15 11.59 -13.33
C ALA A 90 -11.86 11.23 -14.64
N GLN A 91 -11.21 11.48 -15.76
CA GLN A 91 -11.66 11.02 -17.08
C GLN A 91 -11.59 9.51 -17.20
N GLU A 92 -10.50 8.90 -16.73
CA GLU A 92 -10.24 7.46 -16.73
C GLU A 92 -9.37 7.08 -15.52
N VAL A 93 -9.59 5.90 -14.97
CA VAL A 93 -8.66 5.27 -14.03
C VAL A 93 -8.16 3.96 -14.63
N ILE A 94 -6.85 3.76 -14.61
CA ILE A 94 -6.20 2.50 -14.95
C ILE A 94 -5.83 1.82 -13.64
N ALA A 95 -6.53 0.76 -13.29
CA ALA A 95 -6.32 0.03 -12.04
C ALA A 95 -5.48 -1.23 -12.29
N VAL A 96 -4.29 -1.27 -11.72
CA VAL A 96 -3.32 -2.37 -11.87
C VAL A 96 -3.20 -3.14 -10.57
N ASP A 97 -3.36 -4.46 -10.61
CA ASP A 97 -3.10 -5.32 -9.44
C ASP A 97 -2.70 -6.74 -9.88
N PRO A 98 -1.78 -7.43 -9.18
CA PRO A 98 -1.42 -8.82 -9.49
C PRO A 98 -2.41 -9.85 -8.94
N SER A 99 -3.26 -9.49 -7.96
CA SER A 99 -4.21 -10.41 -7.31
C SER A 99 -5.53 -10.46 -8.07
N GLU A 100 -5.84 -11.60 -8.68
CA GLU A 100 -7.12 -11.78 -9.35
C GLU A 100 -8.29 -11.77 -8.35
N GLY A 101 -8.06 -12.18 -7.10
CA GLY A 101 -9.03 -12.06 -6.02
C GLY A 101 -9.41 -10.61 -5.76
N MET A 102 -8.45 -9.70 -5.72
CA MET A 102 -8.67 -8.25 -5.59
C MET A 102 -9.35 -7.67 -6.82
N LEU A 103 -8.89 -7.99 -8.03
CA LEU A 103 -9.48 -7.50 -9.27
C LEU A 103 -10.93 -7.94 -9.44
N ARG A 104 -11.29 -9.12 -8.96
CA ARG A 104 -12.69 -9.57 -8.93
C ARG A 104 -13.54 -8.66 -8.04
N VAL A 105 -13.10 -8.35 -6.82
CA VAL A 105 -13.80 -7.43 -5.90
C VAL A 105 -13.94 -6.03 -6.53
N LEU A 106 -12.90 -5.55 -7.21
CA LEU A 106 -12.96 -4.28 -7.95
C LEU A 106 -14.05 -4.31 -9.03
N ARG A 107 -14.06 -5.34 -9.90
CA ARG A 107 -15.06 -5.47 -10.99
C ARG A 107 -16.49 -5.59 -10.44
N GLU A 108 -16.69 -6.35 -9.36
CA GLU A 108 -17.99 -6.45 -8.69
C GLU A 108 -18.46 -5.08 -8.14
N SER A 109 -17.53 -4.32 -7.55
CA SER A 109 -17.82 -2.97 -7.06
C SER A 109 -18.11 -1.98 -8.19
N MET A 110 -17.36 -2.05 -9.29
CA MET A 110 -17.64 -1.27 -10.51
C MET A 110 -19.07 -1.50 -11.01
N ALA A 111 -19.49 -2.76 -11.09
CA ALA A 111 -20.84 -3.13 -11.51
C ALA A 111 -21.91 -2.62 -10.50
N ALA A 112 -21.69 -2.83 -9.21
CA ALA A 112 -22.64 -2.43 -8.15
C ALA A 112 -22.86 -0.91 -8.09
N PHE A 113 -21.83 -0.12 -8.40
CA PHE A 113 -21.91 1.34 -8.36
C PHE A 113 -22.05 2.02 -9.74
N ASN A 114 -22.19 1.22 -10.82
CA ASN A 114 -22.29 1.70 -12.21
C ASN A 114 -21.08 2.57 -12.63
N ILE A 115 -19.87 2.16 -12.27
CA ILE A 115 -18.63 2.86 -12.62
C ILE A 115 -18.03 2.16 -13.86
N ALA A 116 -18.03 2.85 -15.00
CA ALA A 116 -17.52 2.34 -16.28
C ALA A 116 -16.15 2.93 -16.68
N THR A 117 -15.66 3.94 -15.97
CA THR A 117 -14.46 4.71 -16.30
C THR A 117 -13.17 4.08 -15.73
N ILE A 118 -13.20 2.80 -15.30
CA ILE A 118 -12.03 2.09 -14.83
C ILE A 118 -11.63 1.02 -15.84
N ARG A 119 -10.37 1.08 -16.29
CA ARG A 119 -9.71 0.02 -17.05
C ARG A 119 -8.92 -0.86 -16.12
N VAL A 120 -9.32 -2.10 -15.96
CA VAL A 120 -8.67 -3.07 -15.06
C VAL A 120 -7.57 -3.83 -15.80
N VAL A 121 -6.37 -3.86 -15.23
CA VAL A 121 -5.18 -4.51 -15.80
C VAL A 121 -4.60 -5.47 -14.76
N GLY A 122 -4.63 -6.78 -15.05
CA GLY A 122 -4.01 -7.79 -14.21
C GLY A 122 -2.51 -7.89 -14.49
N GLY A 123 -1.68 -7.89 -13.45
CA GLY A 123 -0.26 -8.11 -13.58
C GLY A 123 0.57 -7.39 -12.53
N ARG A 124 1.84 -7.77 -12.46
CA ARG A 124 2.79 -7.26 -11.47
C ARG A 124 3.56 -6.06 -12.02
N TRP A 125 3.49 -4.93 -11.30
CA TRP A 125 4.35 -3.78 -11.55
C TRP A 125 5.80 -4.08 -11.09
N PRO A 126 6.86 -3.66 -11.84
CA PRO A 126 6.82 -2.84 -13.06
C PRO A 126 6.74 -3.62 -14.39
N ALA A 127 6.63 -4.94 -14.36
CA ALA A 127 6.70 -5.77 -15.58
C ALA A 127 5.62 -5.38 -16.63
N ILE A 128 4.44 -4.92 -16.17
CA ILE A 128 3.34 -4.52 -17.05
C ILE A 128 3.32 -3.01 -17.36
N ALA A 129 4.29 -2.25 -16.86
CA ALA A 129 4.36 -0.80 -17.07
C ALA A 129 4.49 -0.36 -18.55
N PRO A 130 5.18 -1.10 -19.44
CA PRO A 130 5.33 -0.68 -20.83
C PRO A 130 4.00 -0.40 -21.51
N GLY A 131 3.88 0.82 -22.07
CA GLY A 131 2.65 1.27 -22.74
C GLY A 131 1.58 1.85 -21.82
N LEU A 132 1.76 1.84 -20.51
CA LEU A 132 0.90 2.53 -19.56
C LEU A 132 1.43 3.95 -19.30
N ALA A 133 0.55 4.95 -19.41
CA ALA A 133 0.86 6.33 -19.09
C ALA A 133 -0.40 7.05 -18.60
N ALA A 134 -0.23 7.91 -17.61
CA ALA A 134 -1.31 8.66 -16.97
C ALA A 134 -0.83 10.05 -16.52
N ASP A 135 -1.77 10.97 -16.29
CA ASP A 135 -1.42 12.29 -15.77
C ASP A 135 -1.01 12.23 -14.30
N VAL A 136 -1.62 11.31 -13.56
CA VAL A 136 -1.31 11.02 -12.16
C VAL A 136 -1.02 9.52 -12.01
N VAL A 137 0.12 9.17 -11.43
CA VAL A 137 0.45 7.78 -11.07
C VAL A 137 0.45 7.65 -9.56
N LEU A 138 -0.39 6.76 -9.05
CA LEU A 138 -0.65 6.57 -7.62
C LEU A 138 -0.16 5.20 -7.16
N ILE A 139 0.46 5.16 -5.98
CA ILE A 139 0.55 3.98 -5.11
C ILE A 139 -0.09 4.31 -3.77
N ALA A 140 -0.84 3.37 -3.21
CA ALA A 140 -1.45 3.56 -1.91
C ALA A 140 -1.33 2.28 -1.06
N ASN A 141 -0.53 2.35 -0.01
CA ASN A 141 -0.13 1.21 0.83
C ASN A 141 0.52 0.06 0.04
N VAL A 142 1.33 0.41 -0.95
CA VAL A 142 2.04 -0.50 -1.86
C VAL A 142 3.51 -0.14 -1.88
N GLY A 143 4.38 -1.13 -2.14
CA GLY A 143 5.82 -0.93 -2.33
C GLY A 143 6.68 -1.27 -1.12
N TYR A 144 6.11 -1.42 0.06
CA TYR A 144 6.87 -1.71 1.29
C TYR A 144 7.70 -3.01 1.21
N ASP A 145 7.19 -4.02 0.51
CA ASP A 145 7.77 -5.34 0.32
C ASP A 145 8.49 -5.51 -1.04
N VAL A 146 8.63 -4.44 -1.80
CA VAL A 146 9.34 -4.45 -3.08
C VAL A 146 10.83 -4.26 -2.83
N GLU A 147 11.62 -5.33 -2.94
CA GLU A 147 13.05 -5.31 -2.71
C GLU A 147 13.77 -4.39 -3.71
N GLU A 148 13.45 -4.51 -5.01
CA GLU A 148 13.99 -3.66 -6.06
C GLU A 148 13.13 -2.42 -6.29
N ILE A 149 13.03 -1.57 -5.27
CA ILE A 149 12.21 -0.35 -5.31
C ILE A 149 12.68 0.66 -6.35
N GLY A 150 13.95 0.64 -6.74
CA GLY A 150 14.50 1.54 -7.76
C GLY A 150 13.78 1.41 -9.11
N PRO A 151 13.83 0.25 -9.78
CA PRO A 151 13.09 -0.01 -11.02
C PRO A 151 11.58 0.20 -10.89
N PHE A 152 11.00 -0.08 -9.72
CA PHE A 152 9.59 0.17 -9.45
C PHE A 152 9.25 1.66 -9.57
N LEU A 153 10.05 2.53 -8.94
CA LEU A 153 9.89 3.99 -8.98
C LEU A 153 10.25 4.57 -10.36
N ASP A 154 11.26 4.03 -11.03
CA ASP A 154 11.62 4.45 -12.39
C ASP A 154 10.44 4.24 -13.35
N ALA A 155 9.76 3.11 -13.24
CA ALA A 155 8.58 2.82 -14.05
C ALA A 155 7.40 3.75 -13.71
N MET A 156 7.19 4.09 -12.42
CA MET A 156 6.17 5.07 -12.01
C MET A 156 6.44 6.43 -12.62
N GLU A 157 7.68 6.91 -12.50
CA GLU A 157 8.10 8.20 -13.02
C GLU A 157 8.00 8.25 -14.56
N ALA A 158 8.35 7.16 -15.24
CA ALA A 158 8.22 7.05 -16.70
C ALA A 158 6.76 7.04 -17.18
N ALA A 159 5.85 6.49 -16.39
CA ALA A 159 4.42 6.44 -16.70
C ALA A 159 3.69 7.75 -16.37
N ALA A 160 4.26 8.61 -15.51
CA ALA A 160 3.63 9.84 -15.07
C ALA A 160 3.87 10.99 -16.05
N ARG A 161 2.80 11.57 -16.61
CA ARG A 161 2.89 12.79 -17.41
C ARG A 161 3.02 14.06 -16.56
N ARG A 162 2.49 14.05 -15.34
CA ARG A 162 2.46 15.24 -14.46
C ARG A 162 2.99 14.96 -13.07
N THR A 163 2.42 14.02 -12.36
CA THR A 163 2.77 13.80 -10.95
C THR A 163 2.68 12.34 -10.53
N CYS A 164 3.61 11.95 -9.69
CA CYS A 164 3.56 10.72 -8.92
C CYS A 164 3.02 11.01 -7.53
N VAL A 165 2.23 10.10 -6.99
CA VAL A 165 1.64 10.19 -5.65
C VAL A 165 1.90 8.87 -4.91
N ALA A 166 2.35 8.97 -3.66
CA ALA A 166 2.45 7.83 -2.77
C ALA A 166 1.68 8.09 -1.48
N VAL A 167 0.84 7.16 -1.07
CA VAL A 167 0.17 7.16 0.24
C VAL A 167 0.77 6.04 1.07
N LEU A 168 1.54 6.41 2.08
CA LEU A 168 2.33 5.47 2.87
C LEU A 168 2.09 5.67 4.38
N LEU A 169 2.10 4.55 5.10
CA LEU A 169 2.06 4.56 6.57
C LEU A 169 3.33 5.20 7.13
N GLU A 170 3.19 6.00 8.19
CA GLU A 170 4.32 6.54 8.93
C GLU A 170 5.12 5.44 9.62
N GLN A 171 4.41 4.44 10.16
CA GLN A 171 5.01 3.26 10.78
C GLN A 171 5.04 2.10 9.80
N PRO A 172 6.01 1.16 9.93
CA PRO A 172 6.07 -0.03 9.07
C PRO A 172 4.77 -0.84 9.10
N PRO A 173 4.29 -1.31 7.94
CA PRO A 173 3.17 -2.25 7.89
C PRO A 173 3.64 -3.69 8.16
N PRO A 174 2.76 -4.56 8.65
CA PRO A 174 1.40 -4.29 9.17
C PRO A 174 1.42 -3.93 10.65
N THR A 175 1.02 -2.72 10.99
CA THR A 175 1.16 -2.14 12.35
C THR A 175 0.52 -2.97 13.46
N GLU A 176 -0.66 -3.55 13.25
CA GLU A 176 -1.34 -4.37 14.28
C GLU A 176 -0.70 -5.74 14.45
N ALA A 177 -0.38 -6.43 13.36
CA ALA A 177 0.24 -7.73 13.40
C ALA A 177 1.67 -7.67 13.96
N ASP A 178 2.41 -6.57 13.74
CA ASP A 178 3.75 -6.38 14.30
C ASP A 178 3.73 -6.41 15.84
N ARG A 179 2.72 -5.81 16.45
CA ARG A 179 2.53 -5.82 17.91
C ARG A 179 2.23 -7.21 18.47
N LEU A 180 1.69 -8.10 17.66
CA LEU A 180 1.36 -9.48 18.05
C LEU A 180 2.47 -10.47 17.68
N TRP A 181 3.33 -10.10 16.73
CA TRP A 181 4.39 -10.99 16.21
C TRP A 181 5.27 -11.62 17.30
N PRO A 182 5.81 -10.85 18.29
CA PRO A 182 6.66 -11.44 19.32
C PRO A 182 5.95 -12.48 20.17
N ALA A 183 4.69 -12.26 20.50
CA ALA A 183 3.91 -13.21 21.30
C ALA A 183 3.56 -14.49 20.52
N VAL A 184 3.39 -14.40 19.20
CA VAL A 184 3.03 -15.53 18.32
C VAL A 184 4.28 -16.32 17.89
N HIS A 185 5.39 -15.63 17.61
CA HIS A 185 6.58 -16.23 17.01
C HIS A 185 7.81 -16.29 17.95
N GLY A 186 7.77 -15.63 19.11
CA GLY A 186 8.85 -15.63 20.10
C GLY A 186 10.04 -14.75 19.77
N VAL A 187 9.98 -13.94 18.71
CA VAL A 187 11.03 -13.03 18.26
C VAL A 187 10.44 -11.70 17.78
N GLU A 188 11.21 -10.62 17.83
CA GLU A 188 10.80 -9.34 17.25
C GLU A 188 10.68 -9.46 15.72
N ARG A 189 9.74 -8.72 15.13
CA ARG A 189 9.57 -8.70 13.69
C ARG A 189 10.63 -7.83 13.02
N ALA A 190 11.22 -8.33 11.94
CA ALA A 190 12.02 -7.50 11.04
C ALA A 190 11.10 -6.52 10.31
N ALA A 191 11.21 -5.24 10.65
CA ALA A 191 10.32 -4.21 10.15
C ALA A 191 10.55 -3.92 8.66
N LEU A 192 9.48 -3.80 7.89
CA LEU A 192 9.51 -3.26 6.53
C LEU A 192 9.88 -1.77 6.54
N PRO A 193 10.38 -1.21 5.43
CA PRO A 193 10.49 0.24 5.30
C PRO A 193 9.10 0.90 5.29
N SER A 194 9.06 2.18 5.63
CA SER A 194 7.83 2.97 5.72
C SER A 194 8.01 4.38 5.13
N LEU A 195 7.16 5.32 5.48
CA LEU A 195 7.24 6.69 4.98
C LEU A 195 8.62 7.35 5.17
N PRO A 196 9.28 7.30 6.35
CA PRO A 196 10.59 7.96 6.53
C PRO A 196 11.67 7.44 5.57
N GLU A 197 11.74 6.12 5.38
CA GLU A 197 12.68 5.51 4.44
C GLU A 197 12.36 5.89 3.00
N PHE A 198 11.08 5.96 2.65
CA PHE A 198 10.65 6.38 1.32
C PHE A 198 11.04 7.83 1.01
N LEU A 199 10.84 8.76 1.98
CA LEU A 199 11.27 10.15 1.82
C LEU A 199 12.78 10.26 1.67
N THR A 200 13.54 9.50 2.46
CA THR A 200 14.99 9.41 2.35
C THR A 200 15.41 8.91 0.97
N LEU A 201 14.73 7.91 0.45
CA LEU A 201 14.99 7.37 -0.88
C LEU A 201 14.71 8.39 -2.00
N LEU A 202 13.61 9.12 -1.94
CA LEU A 202 13.29 10.18 -2.90
C LEU A 202 14.34 11.30 -2.88
N LEU A 203 14.74 11.76 -1.67
CA LEU A 203 15.80 12.77 -1.52
C LEU A 203 17.12 12.29 -2.10
N ALA A 204 17.52 11.05 -1.80
CA ALA A 204 18.75 10.45 -2.31
C ALA A 204 18.74 10.34 -3.84
N ARG A 205 17.58 10.12 -4.45
CA ARG A 205 17.35 10.11 -5.90
C ARG A 205 17.25 11.51 -6.51
N GLY A 206 17.40 12.57 -5.69
CA GLY A 206 17.32 13.97 -6.15
C GLY A 206 15.90 14.44 -6.46
N ARG A 207 14.90 13.80 -5.90
CA ARG A 207 13.48 14.21 -6.06
C ARG A 207 13.11 15.22 -4.99
N LEU A 208 12.52 16.35 -5.44
CA LEU A 208 11.82 17.27 -4.55
C LEU A 208 10.37 16.81 -4.45
N PHE A 209 9.83 16.86 -3.27
CA PHE A 209 8.48 16.37 -2.99
C PHE A 209 7.76 17.26 -1.96
N GLU A 210 6.46 17.22 -1.98
CA GLU A 210 5.60 17.70 -0.90
C GLU A 210 5.09 16.52 -0.08
N VAL A 211 4.95 16.70 1.22
CA VAL A 211 4.37 15.71 2.14
C VAL A 211 3.24 16.36 2.92
N GLN A 212 2.08 15.73 2.88
CA GLN A 212 0.98 16.04 3.79
C GLN A 212 0.74 14.84 4.70
N LEU A 213 0.90 15.05 6.01
CA LEU A 213 0.54 14.05 7.01
C LEU A 213 -0.94 14.19 7.32
N VAL A 214 -1.65 13.06 7.35
CA VAL A 214 -3.05 12.97 7.75
C VAL A 214 -3.23 11.81 8.72
N GLU A 215 -4.25 11.92 9.57
CA GLU A 215 -4.69 10.83 10.42
C GLU A 215 -5.90 10.15 9.77
N ARG A 216 -5.93 8.84 9.82
CA ARG A 216 -7.08 8.05 9.41
C ARG A 216 -7.55 7.16 10.55
N THR A 217 -8.83 6.85 10.54
CA THR A 217 -9.39 5.82 11.43
C THR A 217 -8.64 4.50 11.24
N PRO A 218 -8.29 3.82 12.32
CA PRO A 218 -7.66 2.50 12.25
C PRO A 218 -8.59 1.50 11.55
N GLN A 219 -8.00 0.40 11.08
CA GLN A 219 -8.79 -0.68 10.49
C GLN A 219 -9.71 -1.30 11.55
N SER A 220 -10.98 -1.42 11.21
CA SER A 220 -11.98 -2.03 12.09
C SER A 220 -12.89 -2.93 11.27
N TYR A 221 -13.51 -3.90 11.92
CA TYR A 221 -14.26 -4.98 11.31
C TYR A 221 -15.67 -5.03 11.87
N GLU A 222 -16.61 -5.56 11.10
CA GLU A 222 -18.00 -5.75 11.54
C GLU A 222 -18.15 -6.97 12.45
N GLN A 223 -17.26 -7.96 12.27
CA GLN A 223 -17.25 -9.18 13.04
C GLN A 223 -15.82 -9.52 13.50
N PRO A 224 -15.64 -10.12 14.69
CA PRO A 224 -14.35 -10.56 15.20
C PRO A 224 -13.61 -11.51 14.25
N ASP A 225 -14.32 -12.40 13.56
CA ASP A 225 -13.74 -13.39 12.65
C ASP A 225 -13.05 -12.75 11.45
N GLN A 226 -13.52 -11.60 10.99
CA GLN A 226 -12.87 -10.83 9.92
C GLN A 226 -11.50 -10.33 10.36
N SER A 227 -11.39 -9.83 11.60
CA SER A 227 -10.12 -9.41 12.20
C SER A 227 -9.17 -10.60 12.35
N LEU A 228 -9.68 -11.73 12.82
CA LEU A 228 -8.88 -12.95 12.96
C LEU A 228 -8.37 -13.46 11.61
N ALA A 229 -9.21 -13.48 10.57
CA ALA A 229 -8.82 -13.89 9.22
C ALA A 229 -7.71 -12.99 8.66
N TRP A 230 -7.83 -11.67 8.85
CA TRP A 230 -6.80 -10.71 8.46
C TRP A 230 -5.47 -10.97 9.18
N LEU A 231 -5.50 -11.10 10.51
CA LEU A 231 -4.30 -11.29 11.33
C LEU A 231 -3.61 -12.64 11.07
N ARG A 232 -4.36 -13.71 10.83
CA ARG A 232 -3.82 -15.00 10.39
C ARG A 232 -2.95 -14.85 9.14
N GLY A 233 -3.45 -14.10 8.14
CA GLY A 233 -2.68 -13.79 6.94
C GLY A 233 -1.40 -13.02 7.27
N GLN A 234 -1.50 -11.93 8.03
CA GLN A 234 -0.36 -11.07 8.35
C GLN A 234 0.68 -11.74 9.26
N LEU A 235 0.25 -12.66 10.11
CA LEU A 235 1.12 -13.44 11.02
C LEU A 235 1.52 -14.79 10.41
N TRP A 236 1.03 -15.14 9.21
CA TRP A 236 1.35 -16.37 8.51
C TRP A 236 1.09 -17.63 9.35
N THR A 237 0.04 -17.63 10.16
CA THR A 237 -0.37 -18.74 10.98
C THR A 237 -1.35 -19.66 10.25
N GLN A 238 -1.28 -20.96 10.54
CA GLN A 238 -2.24 -21.93 10.05
C GLN A 238 -3.42 -22.01 11.04
N PRO A 239 -4.69 -21.99 10.57
CA PRO A 239 -5.85 -22.18 11.43
C PRO A 239 -5.72 -23.43 12.32
N ASP A 240 -6.14 -23.29 13.59
CA ASP A 240 -6.15 -24.34 14.61
C ASP A 240 -4.77 -24.89 15.00
N GLY A 241 -3.69 -24.29 14.51
CA GLY A 241 -2.32 -24.60 14.92
C GLY A 241 -1.93 -23.94 16.24
N PRO A 242 -0.78 -24.35 16.85
CA PRO A 242 -0.35 -23.80 18.13
C PRO A 242 -0.20 -22.28 18.15
N LYS A 243 0.31 -21.67 17.07
CA LYS A 243 0.44 -20.21 16.93
C LYS A 243 -0.91 -19.54 16.79
N ASP A 244 -1.84 -20.17 16.08
CA ASP A 244 -3.20 -19.66 15.93
C ASP A 244 -3.96 -19.66 17.27
N LEU A 245 -3.77 -20.66 18.11
CA LEU A 245 -4.35 -20.68 19.46
C LEU A 245 -3.82 -19.52 20.33
N VAL A 246 -2.53 -19.16 20.17
CA VAL A 246 -1.96 -17.97 20.82
C VAL A 246 -2.63 -16.72 20.27
N LEU A 247 -2.77 -16.60 18.93
CA LEU A 247 -3.43 -15.48 18.29
C LEU A 247 -4.88 -15.32 18.76
N GLN A 248 -5.67 -16.40 18.77
CA GLN A 248 -7.07 -16.38 19.22
C GLN A 248 -7.18 -15.88 20.68
N ARG A 249 -6.29 -16.34 21.57
CA ARG A 249 -6.24 -15.84 22.95
C ARG A 249 -5.94 -14.34 22.99
N LEU A 250 -4.90 -13.88 22.27
CA LEU A 250 -4.55 -12.46 22.20
C LEU A 250 -5.70 -11.60 21.65
N MET A 251 -6.42 -12.11 20.66
CA MET A 251 -7.63 -11.47 20.14
C MET A 251 -8.72 -11.34 21.19
N HIS A 252 -8.99 -12.42 21.93
CA HIS A 252 -9.98 -12.38 23.01
C HIS A 252 -9.62 -11.37 24.11
N GLU A 253 -8.33 -11.23 24.42
CA GLU A 253 -7.83 -10.31 25.45
C GLU A 253 -7.78 -8.83 25.01
N ARG A 254 -7.56 -8.57 23.71
CA ARG A 254 -7.20 -7.23 23.22
C ARG A 254 -8.18 -6.62 22.23
N LEU A 255 -9.12 -7.41 21.69
CA LEU A 255 -10.08 -6.91 20.73
C LEU A 255 -11.12 -6.04 21.43
N GLU A 256 -11.19 -4.78 21.06
CA GLU A 256 -12.14 -3.83 21.58
C GLU A 256 -13.31 -3.63 20.61
N GLN A 257 -14.50 -3.47 21.16
CA GLN A 257 -15.68 -3.08 20.39
C GLN A 257 -16.05 -1.61 20.66
N ARG A 258 -16.21 -0.83 19.58
CA ARG A 258 -16.74 0.54 19.61
C ARG A 258 -17.72 0.73 18.45
N ASN A 259 -18.90 1.29 18.73
CA ASN A 259 -19.92 1.58 17.73
C ASN A 259 -20.24 0.39 16.79
N GLY A 260 -20.33 -0.82 17.35
CA GLY A 260 -20.63 -2.04 16.60
C GLY A 260 -19.49 -2.56 15.72
N ARG A 261 -18.30 -2.00 15.83
CA ARG A 261 -17.10 -2.46 15.10
C ARG A 261 -16.02 -2.92 16.06
N TYR A 262 -15.13 -3.77 15.57
CA TYR A 262 -14.05 -4.40 16.34
C TYR A 262 -12.68 -3.97 15.81
N ALA A 263 -11.74 -3.63 16.70
CA ALA A 263 -10.35 -3.32 16.39
C ALA A 263 -9.43 -3.70 17.55
N LEU A 264 -8.15 -3.95 17.26
CA LEU A 264 -7.11 -4.15 18.28
C LEU A 264 -6.60 -2.83 18.88
N SER A 265 -6.76 -1.75 18.17
CA SER A 265 -6.47 -0.39 18.61
C SER A 265 -7.39 0.58 17.91
N TRP A 266 -7.77 1.63 18.62
CA TRP A 266 -8.54 2.76 18.10
C TRP A 266 -7.69 4.02 17.93
N ASP A 267 -6.38 3.89 18.12
CA ASP A 267 -5.46 5.00 17.90
C ASP A 267 -5.41 5.38 16.42
N PRO A 268 -5.47 6.64 16.08
CA PRO A 268 -5.36 7.10 14.71
C PRO A 268 -4.09 6.59 14.03
N VAL A 269 -4.22 6.18 12.78
CA VAL A 269 -3.09 5.75 11.96
C VAL A 269 -2.61 6.93 11.13
N ARG A 270 -1.34 7.32 11.29
CA ARG A 270 -0.75 8.42 10.52
C ARG A 270 -0.26 7.91 9.16
N VAL A 271 -0.62 8.63 8.12
CA VAL A 271 -0.18 8.37 6.75
C VAL A 271 0.38 9.64 6.12
N GLY A 272 1.42 9.50 5.30
CA GLY A 272 1.93 10.57 4.45
C GLY A 272 1.41 10.44 3.04
N ILE A 273 0.89 11.54 2.52
CA ILE A 273 0.58 11.70 1.10
C ILE A 273 1.75 12.47 0.51
N VAL A 274 2.56 11.78 -0.28
CA VAL A 274 3.77 12.31 -0.90
C VAL A 274 3.50 12.57 -2.37
N THR A 275 3.82 13.77 -2.84
CA THR A 275 3.68 14.14 -4.26
C THR A 275 5.01 14.63 -4.81
N TRP A 276 5.38 14.17 -6.00
CA TRP A 276 6.57 14.63 -6.71
C TRP A 276 6.35 14.60 -8.22
N SER A 277 7.08 15.45 -8.94
CA SER A 277 7.07 15.45 -10.39
C SER A 277 8.05 14.40 -10.93
N ALA A 278 7.66 13.73 -12.01
CA ALA A 278 8.60 12.92 -12.78
C ALA A 278 9.75 13.80 -13.29
N PRO A 279 10.99 13.27 -13.36
CA PRO A 279 12.09 14.02 -13.94
C PRO A 279 11.76 14.33 -15.40
N THR A 280 11.88 15.59 -15.77
CA THR A 280 11.78 15.98 -17.18
C THR A 280 12.90 15.24 -17.94
N PRO A 281 12.59 14.52 -19.03
CA PRO A 281 13.64 13.89 -19.82
C PRO A 281 14.65 14.97 -20.22
N SER A 282 15.92 14.78 -19.83
CA SER A 282 16.99 15.68 -20.30
C SER A 282 16.94 15.67 -21.82
N PRO A 283 16.93 16.86 -22.50
CA PRO A 283 17.06 16.89 -23.94
C PRO A 283 18.31 16.11 -24.32
N SER A 284 18.13 15.05 -25.11
CA SER A 284 19.23 14.26 -25.62
C SER A 284 20.24 15.22 -26.24
N ARG A 285 21.45 15.29 -25.68
CA ARG A 285 22.56 15.98 -26.36
C ARG A 285 22.73 15.25 -27.68
N ARG A 286 22.30 15.92 -28.75
CA ARG A 286 22.62 15.53 -30.13
C ARG A 286 24.07 15.84 -30.40
#